data_e395962801d73348266766a359e2351b
#
_entry.id   e395962801d73348266766a359e2351b
#
_cell.length_a   1.000
_cell.length_b   1.000
_cell.length_c   1.000
_cell.angle_alpha   90.00
_cell.angle_beta   90.00
_cell.angle_gamma   90.00
#
_symmetry.space_group_name_H-M   'P 1'
#
loop_
_entity.id
_entity.type
_entity.pdbx_description
1 polymer ?
#
loop_
_entity_poly.entity_id
_entity_poly.type
_entity_poly.pdbx_seq_one_letter_code
_entity_poly.pdbx_strand_id
1 'polypeptide(L)'
;MGVALLDSSNRANAFMSWVTIIWSMVASACLTLAVIYFLVWWNRRTAWANLLFAMAAVSTAGFTLCELRQMRAGTPAELLSAMRWTHVALLGLLVSTTWFVTLYLGAGRRWLAWTVSSLRVFYLLVALLVWGNVNYLEITSLQRRPFLGDSVTAFTGIRNPWMLFGYATMVLILVFVADASSTTWRRGERRKALMVGGSIELFLVLGTFQAALVHWAQLSLPVLIAPFYLGLVVVMASALSRDVLRASALVHELKVSEAGLRESEARMGLAVDAADLGIWIRDLARNEIWANHKWRELFGFSPSEPIEFDAILQRLHPDDRESLGQAHAIGLAGAGGGTSQTEYRLMLADSATRWISSQGRVEFDAMGQPLLIRGAARDVTTRKQAEQETQLLRQEIAHAGRVSMLGQLASGLAHEINQPLASILRNAEAAELFLQHPSPD
;
A
#
# COMPACT_ATOMS: atom_id res chain seq x y z
N MET A 1 -57.41 -55.04 -2.71
CA MET A 1 -55.94 -55.09 -2.73
C MET A 1 -55.31 -54.05 -3.65
N GLY A 2 -56.11 -53.32 -4.43
CA GLY A 2 -55.61 -52.30 -5.38
C GLY A 2 -55.45 -50.83 -4.84
N VAL A 3 -56.10 -50.49 -3.69
CA VAL A 3 -56.10 -49.14 -3.14
C VAL A 3 -54.87 -48.86 -2.26
N ALA A 4 -54.25 -49.88 -1.65
CA ALA A 4 -53.07 -49.72 -0.80
C ALA A 4 -51.74 -49.51 -1.59
N LEU A 5 -51.66 -49.93 -2.85
CA LEU A 5 -50.48 -49.80 -3.70
C LEU A 5 -50.37 -48.40 -4.35
N LEU A 6 -51.47 -47.65 -4.52
CA LEU A 6 -51.49 -46.30 -5.02
C LEU A 6 -51.06 -45.27 -3.96
N ASP A 7 -51.29 -45.58 -2.67
CA ASP A 7 -50.89 -44.72 -1.55
C ASP A 7 -49.41 -44.82 -1.20
N SER A 8 -48.75 -45.96 -1.46
CA SER A 8 -47.32 -46.17 -1.26
C SER A 8 -46.46 -45.51 -2.37
N SER A 9 -46.94 -45.47 -3.61
CA SER A 9 -46.29 -44.79 -4.73
C SER A 9 -46.34 -43.26 -4.58
N ASN A 10 -47.44 -42.73 -4.02
CA ASN A 10 -47.60 -41.32 -3.75
C ASN A 10 -46.77 -40.83 -2.53
N ARG A 11 -46.47 -41.73 -1.57
CA ARG A 11 -45.57 -41.40 -0.45
C ARG A 11 -44.08 -41.46 -0.83
N ALA A 12 -43.69 -42.32 -1.76
CA ALA A 12 -42.31 -42.41 -2.24
C ALA A 12 -41.89 -41.19 -3.12
N ASN A 13 -42.86 -40.59 -3.85
CA ASN A 13 -42.62 -39.38 -4.65
C ASN A 13 -42.64 -38.08 -3.83
N ALA A 14 -42.94 -38.14 -2.51
CA ALA A 14 -42.95 -36.96 -1.64
C ALA A 14 -41.53 -36.47 -1.24
N PHE A 15 -40.43 -37.14 -1.64
CA PHE A 15 -39.12 -36.88 -1.07
C PHE A 15 -38.25 -35.91 -1.83
N MET A 16 -38.52 -35.51 -3.08
CA MET A 16 -37.66 -34.53 -3.77
C MET A 16 -38.41 -33.66 -4.78
N SER A 17 -39.22 -32.75 -4.28
CA SER A 17 -39.80 -31.69 -5.11
C SER A 17 -38.71 -30.66 -5.48
N TRP A 18 -38.58 -30.31 -6.77
CA TRP A 18 -37.66 -29.29 -7.25
C TRP A 18 -37.84 -27.94 -6.52
N VAL A 19 -39.07 -27.58 -6.16
CA VAL A 19 -39.37 -26.40 -5.36
C VAL A 19 -38.63 -26.45 -4.01
N THR A 20 -38.70 -27.59 -3.30
CA THR A 20 -38.03 -27.75 -2.01
C THR A 20 -36.51 -27.69 -2.16
N ILE A 21 -35.96 -28.36 -3.18
CA ILE A 21 -34.53 -28.38 -3.42
C ILE A 21 -34.05 -26.96 -3.67
N ILE A 22 -34.64 -26.23 -4.62
CA ILE A 22 -34.20 -24.88 -5.00
C ILE A 22 -34.32 -23.91 -3.82
N TRP A 23 -35.45 -23.87 -3.10
CA TRP A 23 -35.62 -22.97 -1.96
C TRP A 23 -34.70 -23.31 -0.79
N SER A 24 -34.47 -24.63 -0.54
CA SER A 24 -33.50 -25.05 0.48
C SER A 24 -32.06 -24.67 0.10
N MET A 25 -31.70 -24.81 -1.17
CA MET A 25 -30.38 -24.38 -1.67
C MET A 25 -30.19 -22.87 -1.53
N VAL A 26 -31.19 -22.06 -1.88
CA VAL A 26 -31.16 -20.61 -1.70
C VAL A 26 -30.99 -20.24 -0.23
N ALA A 27 -31.76 -20.83 0.67
CA ALA A 27 -31.66 -20.57 2.09
C ALA A 27 -30.31 -20.99 2.66
N SER A 28 -29.78 -22.18 2.25
CA SER A 28 -28.46 -22.64 2.67
C SER A 28 -27.33 -21.74 2.18
N ALA A 29 -27.38 -21.32 0.92
CA ALA A 29 -26.40 -20.38 0.37
C ALA A 29 -26.38 -19.03 1.15
N CYS A 30 -27.57 -18.51 1.44
CA CYS A 30 -27.69 -17.28 2.24
C CYS A 30 -27.14 -17.46 3.66
N LEU A 31 -27.42 -18.59 4.33
CA LEU A 31 -26.90 -18.87 5.67
C LEU A 31 -25.38 -19.04 5.66
N THR A 32 -24.82 -19.72 4.66
CA THR A 32 -23.37 -19.86 4.51
C THR A 32 -22.69 -18.49 4.36
N LEU A 33 -23.23 -17.64 3.49
CA LEU A 33 -22.72 -16.27 3.33
C LEU A 33 -22.87 -15.47 4.63
N ALA A 34 -23.98 -15.61 5.34
CA ALA A 34 -24.20 -14.94 6.62
C ALA A 34 -23.13 -15.31 7.65
N VAL A 35 -22.80 -16.60 7.79
CA VAL A 35 -21.77 -17.07 8.72
C VAL A 35 -20.40 -16.51 8.32
N ILE A 36 -20.02 -16.57 7.04
CA ILE A 36 -18.72 -16.06 6.56
C ILE A 36 -18.56 -14.58 6.91
N TYR A 37 -19.53 -13.74 6.56
CA TYR A 37 -19.44 -12.30 6.79
C TYR A 37 -19.64 -11.89 8.25
N PHE A 38 -20.37 -12.69 9.04
CA PHE A 38 -20.41 -12.54 10.48
C PHE A 38 -19.03 -12.78 11.10
N LEU A 39 -18.30 -13.83 10.68
CA LEU A 39 -16.93 -14.11 11.13
C LEU A 39 -15.96 -13.00 10.71
N VAL A 40 -16.10 -12.44 9.50
CA VAL A 40 -15.30 -11.27 9.06
C VAL A 40 -15.55 -10.09 9.99
N TRP A 41 -16.79 -9.78 10.32
CA TRP A 41 -17.11 -8.72 11.29
C TRP A 41 -16.60 -9.06 12.69
N TRP A 42 -16.72 -10.32 13.13
CA TRP A 42 -16.23 -10.74 14.44
C TRP A 42 -14.74 -10.46 14.63
N ASN A 43 -13.95 -10.69 13.60
CA ASN A 43 -12.51 -10.41 13.59
C ASN A 43 -12.19 -8.92 13.41
N ARG A 44 -13.08 -8.15 12.75
CA ARG A 44 -12.90 -6.73 12.52
C ARG A 44 -14.16 -5.96 12.91
N ARG A 45 -14.31 -5.66 14.20
CA ARG A 45 -15.50 -5.03 14.79
C ARG A 45 -15.89 -3.67 14.19
N THR A 46 -14.97 -2.99 13.53
CA THR A 46 -15.22 -1.72 12.84
C THR A 46 -15.94 -1.90 11.48
N ALA A 47 -15.95 -3.09 10.93
CA ALA A 47 -16.53 -3.38 9.61
C ALA A 47 -18.03 -3.67 9.68
N TRP A 48 -18.83 -2.72 10.14
CA TRP A 48 -20.29 -2.83 10.33
C TRP A 48 -21.07 -3.26 9.09
N ALA A 49 -20.58 -2.91 7.88
CA ALA A 49 -21.19 -3.33 6.63
C ALA A 49 -21.30 -4.86 6.51
N ASN A 50 -20.30 -5.61 7.03
CA ASN A 50 -20.31 -7.06 7.02
C ASN A 50 -21.38 -7.65 7.96
N LEU A 51 -21.59 -7.02 9.13
CA LEU A 51 -22.67 -7.44 10.04
C LEU A 51 -24.04 -7.19 9.41
N LEU A 52 -24.25 -6.02 8.83
CA LEU A 52 -25.52 -5.70 8.16
C LEU A 52 -25.78 -6.64 6.98
N PHE A 53 -24.75 -6.98 6.23
CA PHE A 53 -24.85 -8.00 5.19
C PHE A 53 -25.25 -9.37 5.77
N ALA A 54 -24.59 -9.82 6.84
CA ALA A 54 -24.92 -11.10 7.48
C ALA A 54 -26.39 -11.12 7.97
N MET A 55 -26.88 -10.02 8.55
CA MET A 55 -28.29 -9.89 8.95
C MET A 55 -29.22 -9.93 7.74
N ALA A 56 -28.91 -9.27 6.64
CA ALA A 56 -29.69 -9.32 5.40
C ALA A 56 -29.75 -10.75 4.84
N ALA A 57 -28.62 -11.48 4.84
CA ALA A 57 -28.54 -12.86 4.34
C ALA A 57 -29.35 -13.82 5.22
N VAL A 58 -29.26 -13.73 6.56
CA VAL A 58 -30.10 -14.52 7.47
C VAL A 58 -31.58 -14.23 7.23
N SER A 59 -31.93 -12.95 7.08
CA SER A 59 -33.29 -12.54 6.82
C SER A 59 -33.81 -13.05 5.48
N THR A 60 -32.97 -13.07 4.44
CA THR A 60 -33.31 -13.66 3.13
C THR A 60 -33.53 -15.17 3.25
N ALA A 61 -32.72 -15.88 4.03
CA ALA A 61 -32.94 -17.32 4.29
C ALA A 61 -34.28 -17.55 5.01
N GLY A 62 -34.59 -16.76 6.05
CA GLY A 62 -35.86 -16.81 6.76
C GLY A 62 -37.04 -16.52 5.84
N PHE A 63 -36.92 -15.50 4.97
CA PHE A 63 -37.94 -15.18 3.96
C PHE A 63 -38.17 -16.35 3.02
N THR A 64 -37.11 -16.97 2.50
CA THR A 64 -37.16 -18.11 1.59
C THR A 64 -37.87 -19.32 2.23
N LEU A 65 -37.63 -19.58 3.52
CA LEU A 65 -38.33 -20.65 4.27
C LEU A 65 -39.81 -20.33 4.47
N CYS A 66 -40.15 -19.07 4.75
CA CYS A 66 -41.56 -18.66 4.85
C CYS A 66 -42.27 -18.76 3.50
N GLU A 67 -41.62 -18.39 2.40
CA GLU A 67 -42.17 -18.55 1.04
C GLU A 67 -42.42 -20.02 0.68
N LEU A 68 -41.47 -20.92 1.02
CA LEU A 68 -41.66 -22.36 0.85
C LEU A 68 -42.83 -22.88 1.67
N ARG A 69 -43.03 -22.41 2.93
CA ARG A 69 -44.20 -22.77 3.74
C ARG A 69 -45.49 -22.26 3.13
N GLN A 70 -45.53 -21.04 2.56
CA GLN A 70 -46.70 -20.52 1.84
C GLN A 70 -47.06 -21.41 0.64
N MET A 71 -46.07 -21.85 -0.15
CA MET A 71 -46.26 -22.72 -1.30
C MET A 71 -46.80 -24.12 -0.91
N ARG A 72 -46.53 -24.54 0.31
CA ARG A 72 -46.98 -25.87 0.83
C ARG A 72 -48.20 -25.80 1.70
N ALA A 73 -48.69 -24.63 2.06
CA ALA A 73 -49.84 -24.49 2.95
C ALA A 73 -51.05 -25.26 2.42
N GLY A 74 -51.63 -26.08 3.26
CA GLY A 74 -52.84 -26.85 2.97
C GLY A 74 -54.10 -26.18 3.45
N THR A 75 -53.99 -25.27 4.38
CA THR A 75 -55.11 -24.58 5.01
C THR A 75 -54.92 -23.05 5.00
N PRO A 76 -56.00 -22.27 5.02
CA PRO A 76 -55.89 -20.78 5.13
C PRO A 76 -55.14 -20.33 6.37
N ALA A 77 -55.26 -21.03 7.50
CA ALA A 77 -54.60 -20.70 8.74
C ALA A 77 -53.07 -20.86 8.63
N GLU A 78 -52.62 -21.95 8.02
CA GLU A 78 -51.16 -22.16 7.75
C GLU A 78 -50.59 -21.08 6.82
N LEU A 79 -51.34 -20.74 5.76
CA LEU A 79 -50.93 -19.70 4.80
C LEU A 79 -50.79 -18.34 5.49
N LEU A 80 -51.79 -17.91 6.24
CA LEU A 80 -51.80 -16.64 6.98
C LEU A 80 -50.71 -16.59 8.03
N SER A 81 -50.43 -17.70 8.71
CA SER A 81 -49.34 -17.84 9.67
C SER A 81 -47.98 -17.67 8.96
N ALA A 82 -47.74 -18.33 7.84
CA ALA A 82 -46.49 -18.22 7.06
C ALA A 82 -46.30 -16.81 6.54
N MET A 83 -47.38 -16.11 6.06
CA MET A 83 -47.33 -14.72 5.65
C MET A 83 -46.97 -13.78 6.79
N ARG A 84 -47.47 -14.03 8.01
CA ARG A 84 -47.12 -13.21 9.19
C ARG A 84 -45.62 -13.25 9.50
N TRP A 85 -45.03 -14.43 9.50
CA TRP A 85 -43.62 -14.62 9.74
C TRP A 85 -42.73 -14.05 8.61
N THR A 86 -43.26 -13.99 7.38
CA THR A 86 -42.58 -13.32 6.25
C THR A 86 -42.28 -11.85 6.55
N HIS A 87 -43.18 -11.14 7.27
CA HIS A 87 -42.94 -9.75 7.63
C HIS A 87 -41.75 -9.56 8.60
N VAL A 88 -41.49 -10.54 9.48
CA VAL A 88 -40.30 -10.52 10.37
C VAL A 88 -39.01 -10.60 9.55
N ALA A 89 -38.95 -11.57 8.63
CA ALA A 89 -37.81 -11.73 7.74
C ALA A 89 -37.62 -10.48 6.82
N LEU A 90 -38.73 -9.96 6.30
CA LEU A 90 -38.72 -8.77 5.44
C LEU A 90 -38.26 -7.51 6.19
N LEU A 91 -38.63 -7.31 7.44
CA LEU A 91 -38.10 -6.24 8.28
C LEU A 91 -36.58 -6.32 8.37
N GLY A 92 -36.05 -7.49 8.78
CA GLY A 92 -34.61 -7.70 8.93
C GLY A 92 -33.85 -7.42 7.63
N LEU A 93 -34.36 -7.93 6.49
CA LEU A 93 -33.77 -7.70 5.18
C LEU A 93 -33.74 -6.21 4.81
N LEU A 94 -34.89 -5.54 4.88
CA LEU A 94 -35.01 -4.16 4.37
C LEU A 94 -34.27 -3.14 5.25
N VAL A 95 -34.34 -3.33 6.58
CA VAL A 95 -33.58 -2.46 7.50
C VAL A 95 -32.07 -2.68 7.32
N SER A 96 -31.62 -3.93 7.28
CA SER A 96 -30.20 -4.22 7.06
C SER A 96 -29.69 -3.69 5.72
N THR A 97 -30.48 -3.82 4.64
CA THR A 97 -30.15 -3.28 3.32
C THR A 97 -30.09 -1.74 3.35
N THR A 98 -31.03 -1.06 3.99
CA THR A 98 -31.04 0.40 4.12
C THR A 98 -29.77 0.91 4.82
N TRP A 99 -29.40 0.31 5.94
CA TRP A 99 -28.20 0.68 6.67
C TRP A 99 -26.92 0.24 5.97
N PHE A 100 -26.93 -0.90 5.25
CA PHE A 100 -25.84 -1.29 4.40
C PHE A 100 -25.55 -0.26 3.30
N VAL A 101 -26.59 0.18 2.59
CA VAL A 101 -26.48 1.24 1.56
C VAL A 101 -25.89 2.52 2.18
N THR A 102 -26.41 2.94 3.36
CA THR A 102 -25.91 4.14 4.07
C THR A 102 -24.42 4.05 4.39
N LEU A 103 -23.97 2.91 4.92
CA LEU A 103 -22.58 2.73 5.33
C LEU A 103 -21.66 2.44 4.14
N TYR A 104 -22.10 1.60 3.21
CA TYR A 104 -21.25 1.13 2.09
C TYR A 104 -21.06 2.20 1.02
N LEU A 105 -22.15 2.91 0.63
CA LEU A 105 -22.05 4.03 -0.32
C LEU A 105 -21.55 5.32 0.36
N GLY A 106 -21.58 5.40 1.69
CA GLY A 106 -21.25 6.62 2.43
C GLY A 106 -22.16 7.79 2.04
N ALA A 107 -23.37 7.50 1.54
CA ALA A 107 -24.30 8.44 0.95
C ALA A 107 -25.73 8.13 1.39
N GLY A 108 -26.67 9.06 1.06
CA GLY A 108 -28.06 8.95 1.48
C GLY A 108 -28.35 9.75 2.73
N ARG A 109 -29.57 10.25 2.81
CA ARG A 109 -30.02 11.11 3.90
C ARG A 109 -30.34 10.25 5.13
N ARG A 110 -29.57 10.35 6.19
CA ARG A 110 -29.74 9.57 7.42
C ARG A 110 -31.15 9.64 8.01
N TRP A 111 -31.80 10.83 7.95
CA TRP A 111 -33.17 10.97 8.41
C TRP A 111 -34.12 10.05 7.64
N LEU A 112 -33.95 9.92 6.32
CA LEU A 112 -34.76 9.05 5.46
C LEU A 112 -34.54 7.58 5.80
N ALA A 113 -33.29 7.15 6.07
CA ALA A 113 -32.99 5.81 6.53
C ALA A 113 -33.68 5.47 7.87
N TRP A 114 -33.67 6.39 8.82
CA TRP A 114 -34.41 6.26 10.08
C TRP A 114 -35.92 6.20 9.87
N THR A 115 -36.47 7.08 9.02
CA THR A 115 -37.91 7.10 8.69
C THR A 115 -38.33 5.75 8.08
N VAL A 116 -37.60 5.25 7.09
CA VAL A 116 -37.85 3.94 6.48
C VAL A 116 -37.82 2.83 7.53
N SER A 117 -36.78 2.80 8.37
CA SER A 117 -36.61 1.77 9.40
C SER A 117 -37.78 1.83 10.42
N SER A 118 -38.14 3.01 10.89
CA SER A 118 -39.22 3.19 11.86
C SER A 118 -40.59 2.79 11.30
N LEU A 119 -40.87 3.18 10.05
CA LEU A 119 -42.16 2.82 9.39
C LEU A 119 -42.23 1.29 9.17
N ARG A 120 -41.10 0.60 8.89
CA ARG A 120 -41.06 -0.85 8.76
C ARG A 120 -41.24 -1.56 10.10
N VAL A 121 -40.65 -1.05 11.17
CA VAL A 121 -40.90 -1.56 12.53
C VAL A 121 -42.36 -1.37 12.90
N PHE A 122 -42.94 -0.18 12.67
CA PHE A 122 -44.37 0.09 12.89
C PHE A 122 -45.24 -0.89 12.10
N TYR A 123 -44.97 -1.11 10.82
CA TYR A 123 -45.71 -2.04 9.98
C TYR A 123 -45.67 -3.48 10.50
N LEU A 124 -44.47 -3.93 11.00
CA LEU A 124 -44.36 -5.22 11.64
C LEU A 124 -45.20 -5.32 12.92
N LEU A 125 -45.19 -4.27 13.76
CA LEU A 125 -46.01 -4.25 14.98
C LEU A 125 -47.49 -4.39 14.62
N VAL A 126 -47.98 -3.66 13.59
CA VAL A 126 -49.34 -3.80 13.07
C VAL A 126 -49.57 -5.23 12.57
N ALA A 127 -48.62 -5.83 11.83
CA ALA A 127 -48.75 -7.19 11.31
C ALA A 127 -48.84 -8.27 12.40
N LEU A 128 -48.26 -8.01 13.58
CA LEU A 128 -48.32 -8.92 14.73
C LEU A 128 -49.57 -8.70 15.59
N LEU A 129 -50.09 -7.48 15.69
CA LEU A 129 -51.17 -7.09 16.58
C LEU A 129 -52.55 -7.15 15.91
N VAL A 130 -52.64 -6.97 14.59
CA VAL A 130 -53.89 -7.00 13.87
C VAL A 130 -54.46 -8.41 13.81
N TRP A 131 -55.73 -8.53 14.18
CA TRP A 131 -56.42 -9.78 14.04
C TRP A 131 -56.54 -10.17 12.55
N GLY A 132 -56.10 -11.36 12.19
CA GLY A 132 -55.99 -11.82 10.80
C GLY A 132 -54.59 -11.59 10.22
N ASN A 133 -54.47 -10.91 9.09
CA ASN A 133 -53.24 -10.64 8.41
C ASN A 133 -53.25 -9.25 7.74
N VAL A 134 -52.14 -8.54 7.70
CA VAL A 134 -52.04 -7.20 7.07
C VAL A 134 -52.16 -7.24 5.55
N ASN A 135 -51.98 -8.40 4.92
CA ASN A 135 -52.12 -8.56 3.47
C ASN A 135 -53.55 -8.92 3.07
N TYR A 136 -54.20 -9.79 3.83
CA TYR A 136 -55.57 -10.30 3.54
C TYR A 136 -56.40 -10.34 4.79
N LEU A 137 -57.67 -9.89 4.66
CA LEU A 137 -58.69 -10.02 5.68
C LEU A 137 -59.18 -11.45 5.76
N GLU A 138 -59.38 -12.07 4.59
CA GLU A 138 -59.87 -13.47 4.46
C GLU A 138 -59.32 -14.10 3.18
N ILE A 139 -58.96 -15.40 3.25
CA ILE A 139 -58.58 -16.20 2.08
C ILE A 139 -59.87 -16.86 1.56
N THR A 140 -60.25 -16.47 0.36
CA THR A 140 -61.52 -16.94 -0.25
C THR A 140 -61.35 -18.29 -0.98
N SER A 141 -60.17 -18.57 -1.54
CA SER A 141 -59.90 -19.84 -2.16
C SER A 141 -58.43 -20.23 -2.06
N LEU A 142 -58.18 -21.54 -1.93
CA LEU A 142 -56.90 -22.20 -2.02
C LEU A 142 -56.95 -23.21 -3.17
N GLN A 143 -56.04 -23.09 -4.11
CA GLN A 143 -55.93 -24.01 -5.26
C GLN A 143 -54.53 -24.56 -5.37
N ARG A 144 -54.43 -25.85 -5.71
CA ARG A 144 -53.11 -26.43 -6.07
C ARG A 144 -52.83 -26.21 -7.56
N ARG A 145 -51.69 -25.66 -7.85
CA ARG A 145 -51.23 -25.37 -9.22
C ARG A 145 -49.91 -26.08 -9.52
N PRO A 146 -49.73 -26.65 -10.70
CA PRO A 146 -48.47 -27.27 -11.09
C PRO A 146 -47.39 -26.18 -11.26
N PHE A 147 -46.25 -26.38 -10.62
CA PHE A 147 -45.08 -25.51 -10.72
C PHE A 147 -43.78 -26.31 -10.50
N LEU A 148 -42.85 -26.27 -11.45
CA LEU A 148 -41.59 -27.02 -11.43
C LEU A 148 -41.75 -28.51 -11.12
N GLY A 149 -42.78 -29.16 -11.66
CA GLY A 149 -43.04 -30.59 -11.45
C GLY A 149 -43.67 -30.94 -10.10
N ASP A 150 -44.04 -29.93 -9.30
CA ASP A 150 -44.74 -30.08 -8.02
C ASP A 150 -46.09 -29.32 -8.04
N SER A 151 -46.92 -29.51 -7.03
CA SER A 151 -48.15 -28.76 -6.82
C SER A 151 -47.97 -27.74 -5.71
N VAL A 152 -47.97 -26.45 -6.05
CA VAL A 152 -47.87 -25.34 -5.09
C VAL A 152 -49.21 -24.70 -4.82
N THR A 153 -49.34 -24.09 -3.66
CA THR A 153 -50.55 -23.39 -3.26
C THR A 153 -50.63 -22.03 -3.93
N ALA A 154 -51.62 -21.81 -4.75
CA ALA A 154 -52.09 -20.51 -5.21
C ALA A 154 -53.38 -20.15 -4.43
N PHE A 155 -53.60 -18.87 -4.18
CA PHE A 155 -54.69 -18.42 -3.34
C PHE A 155 -55.31 -17.12 -3.88
N THR A 156 -56.54 -16.90 -3.52
CA THR A 156 -57.22 -15.59 -3.68
C THR A 156 -57.83 -15.21 -2.34
N GLY A 157 -58.02 -13.91 -2.09
CA GLY A 157 -58.54 -13.41 -0.84
C GLY A 157 -58.99 -11.96 -0.89
N ILE A 158 -59.72 -11.52 0.13
CA ILE A 158 -60.11 -10.14 0.33
C ILE A 158 -58.91 -9.39 0.89
N ARG A 159 -58.46 -8.37 0.18
CA ARG A 159 -57.24 -7.61 0.52
C ARG A 159 -57.47 -6.74 1.75
N ASN A 160 -56.48 -6.65 2.61
CA ASN A 160 -56.49 -5.74 3.73
C ASN A 160 -55.93 -4.36 3.29
N PRO A 161 -56.58 -3.23 3.62
CA PRO A 161 -56.07 -1.90 3.31
C PRO A 161 -54.63 -1.63 3.82
N TRP A 162 -54.18 -2.28 4.90
CA TRP A 162 -52.84 -2.18 5.42
C TRP A 162 -51.75 -2.60 4.41
N MET A 163 -52.10 -3.43 3.42
CA MET A 163 -51.21 -3.80 2.33
C MET A 163 -50.68 -2.55 1.57
N LEU A 164 -51.51 -1.52 1.37
CA LEU A 164 -51.10 -0.26 0.72
C LEU A 164 -49.98 0.44 1.49
N PHE A 165 -50.06 0.44 2.83
CA PHE A 165 -49.00 0.99 3.66
C PHE A 165 -47.66 0.19 3.47
N GLY A 166 -47.73 -1.13 3.35
CA GLY A 166 -46.61 -1.97 3.02
C GLY A 166 -45.91 -1.57 1.70
N TYR A 167 -46.72 -1.34 0.63
CA TYR A 167 -46.18 -0.87 -0.66
C TYR A 167 -45.64 0.57 -0.59
N ALA A 168 -46.33 1.48 0.13
CA ALA A 168 -45.81 2.85 0.30
C ALA A 168 -44.45 2.88 0.97
N THR A 169 -44.22 2.04 1.96
CA THR A 169 -42.87 1.91 2.57
C THR A 169 -41.85 1.28 1.64
N MET A 170 -42.23 0.40 0.69
CA MET A 170 -41.33 -0.10 -0.36
C MET A 170 -40.90 1.01 -1.33
N VAL A 171 -41.86 1.83 -1.77
CA VAL A 171 -41.55 3.00 -2.62
C VAL A 171 -40.57 3.94 -1.91
N LEU A 172 -40.76 4.16 -0.61
CA LEU A 172 -39.85 5.02 0.17
C LEU A 172 -38.41 4.44 0.24
N ILE A 173 -38.24 3.12 0.33
CA ILE A 173 -36.92 2.47 0.26
C ILE A 173 -36.30 2.66 -1.13
N LEU A 174 -37.07 2.50 -2.20
CA LEU A 174 -36.57 2.73 -3.56
C LEU A 174 -36.11 4.19 -3.73
N VAL A 175 -36.89 5.17 -3.28
CA VAL A 175 -36.48 6.57 -3.28
C VAL A 175 -35.18 6.79 -2.48
N PHE A 176 -35.05 6.13 -1.33
CA PHE A 176 -33.85 6.22 -0.52
C PHE A 176 -32.62 5.64 -1.24
N VAL A 177 -32.74 4.46 -1.86
CA VAL A 177 -31.63 3.81 -2.60
C VAL A 177 -31.23 4.64 -3.82
N ALA A 178 -32.22 5.19 -4.56
CA ALA A 178 -32.00 6.09 -5.69
C ALA A 178 -31.28 7.38 -5.27
N ASP A 179 -31.69 8.03 -4.14
CA ASP A 179 -31.02 9.22 -3.59
C ASP A 179 -29.55 8.90 -3.21
N ALA A 180 -29.32 7.79 -2.51
CA ALA A 180 -27.96 7.36 -2.14
C ALA A 180 -27.09 7.07 -3.38
N SER A 181 -27.66 6.36 -4.37
CA SER A 181 -26.97 6.01 -5.60
C SER A 181 -26.63 7.24 -6.44
N SER A 182 -27.59 8.18 -6.60
CA SER A 182 -27.38 9.43 -7.33
C SER A 182 -26.32 10.32 -6.66
N THR A 183 -26.34 10.40 -5.34
CA THR A 183 -25.34 11.15 -4.56
C THR A 183 -23.94 10.55 -4.75
N THR A 184 -23.80 9.23 -4.70
CA THR A 184 -22.54 8.52 -4.94
C THR A 184 -22.06 8.73 -6.38
N TRP A 185 -22.98 8.71 -7.35
CA TRP A 185 -22.67 9.00 -8.75
C TRP A 185 -22.12 10.41 -8.94
N ARG A 186 -22.75 11.41 -8.33
CA ARG A 186 -22.31 12.83 -8.40
C ARG A 186 -20.95 13.06 -7.73
N ARG A 187 -20.57 12.23 -6.77
CA ARG A 187 -19.23 12.23 -6.15
C ARG A 187 -18.13 11.63 -7.03
N GLY A 188 -18.47 11.15 -8.23
CA GLY A 188 -17.53 10.54 -9.17
C GLY A 188 -17.37 9.02 -9.04
N GLU A 189 -17.94 8.39 -8.02
CA GLU A 189 -17.89 6.94 -7.79
C GLU A 189 -18.95 6.20 -8.63
N ARG A 190 -19.01 6.48 -9.95
CA ARG A 190 -20.05 6.00 -10.87
C ARG A 190 -20.18 4.48 -10.88
N ARG A 191 -19.05 3.77 -10.88
CA ARG A 191 -19.03 2.30 -10.90
C ARG A 191 -19.64 1.71 -9.65
N LYS A 192 -19.35 2.27 -8.48
CA LYS A 192 -19.88 1.83 -7.19
C LYS A 192 -21.39 2.11 -7.09
N ALA A 193 -21.82 3.30 -7.50
CA ALA A 193 -23.23 3.68 -7.54
C ALA A 193 -24.04 2.73 -8.43
N LEU A 194 -23.57 2.43 -9.64
CA LEU A 194 -24.30 1.58 -10.58
C LEU A 194 -24.29 0.11 -10.16
N MET A 195 -23.10 -0.44 -9.81
CA MET A 195 -22.98 -1.87 -9.50
C MET A 195 -23.61 -2.26 -8.18
N VAL A 196 -23.62 -1.39 -7.19
CA VAL A 196 -24.21 -1.71 -5.87
C VAL A 196 -25.58 -1.08 -5.74
N GLY A 197 -25.68 0.24 -5.82
CA GLY A 197 -26.95 0.94 -5.69
C GLY A 197 -27.95 0.55 -6.76
N GLY A 198 -27.58 0.62 -8.03
CA GLY A 198 -28.46 0.27 -9.16
C GLY A 198 -28.89 -1.19 -9.15
N SER A 199 -28.01 -2.13 -8.77
CA SER A 199 -28.40 -3.54 -8.68
C SER A 199 -29.33 -3.83 -7.50
N ILE A 200 -29.08 -3.20 -6.34
CA ILE A 200 -29.98 -3.31 -5.17
C ILE A 200 -31.35 -2.78 -5.56
N GLU A 201 -31.41 -1.61 -6.20
CA GLU A 201 -32.65 -1.01 -6.66
C GLU A 201 -33.39 -1.91 -7.65
N LEU A 202 -32.70 -2.45 -8.66
CA LEU A 202 -33.26 -3.38 -9.63
C LEU A 202 -33.93 -4.60 -8.95
N PHE A 203 -33.24 -5.26 -8.01
CA PHE A 203 -33.79 -6.44 -7.35
C PHE A 203 -34.96 -6.11 -6.42
N LEU A 204 -34.94 -4.94 -5.76
CA LEU A 204 -36.07 -4.47 -4.96
C LEU A 204 -37.27 -4.14 -5.85
N VAL A 205 -37.06 -3.49 -7.00
CA VAL A 205 -38.13 -3.22 -7.97
C VAL A 205 -38.73 -4.50 -8.50
N LEU A 206 -37.90 -5.46 -8.94
CA LEU A 206 -38.37 -6.74 -9.47
C LEU A 206 -39.17 -7.53 -8.44
N GLY A 207 -38.67 -7.62 -7.20
CA GLY A 207 -39.38 -8.29 -6.09
C GLY A 207 -40.72 -7.63 -5.74
N THR A 208 -40.73 -6.28 -5.68
CA THR A 208 -41.96 -5.50 -5.41
C THR A 208 -42.97 -5.63 -6.54
N PHE A 209 -42.50 -5.57 -7.79
CA PHE A 209 -43.35 -5.73 -8.97
C PHE A 209 -43.98 -7.12 -9.03
N GLN A 210 -43.20 -8.19 -8.78
CA GLN A 210 -43.72 -9.54 -8.75
C GLN A 210 -44.76 -9.73 -7.62
N ALA A 211 -44.49 -9.18 -6.43
CA ALA A 211 -45.47 -9.19 -5.33
C ALA A 211 -46.74 -8.44 -5.73
N ALA A 212 -46.64 -7.27 -6.38
CA ALA A 212 -47.78 -6.51 -6.86
C ALA A 212 -48.58 -7.29 -7.91
N LEU A 213 -47.94 -7.98 -8.87
CA LEU A 213 -48.66 -8.80 -9.84
C LEU A 213 -49.50 -9.89 -9.17
N VAL A 214 -48.93 -10.62 -8.21
CA VAL A 214 -49.67 -11.65 -7.49
C VAL A 214 -50.81 -11.07 -6.66
N HIS A 215 -50.55 -9.99 -5.93
CA HIS A 215 -51.54 -9.43 -5.00
C HIS A 215 -52.64 -8.60 -5.72
N TRP A 216 -52.31 -7.88 -6.82
CA TRP A 216 -53.25 -6.97 -7.49
C TRP A 216 -53.86 -7.54 -8.75
N ALA A 217 -53.08 -8.24 -9.60
CA ALA A 217 -53.58 -8.81 -10.85
C ALA A 217 -54.32 -10.14 -10.64
N GLN A 218 -54.38 -10.64 -9.38
CA GLN A 218 -54.98 -11.94 -9.02
C GLN A 218 -54.48 -13.10 -9.91
N LEU A 219 -53.22 -12.98 -10.38
CA LEU A 219 -52.61 -14.02 -11.13
C LEU A 219 -52.45 -15.26 -10.22
N SER A 220 -53.01 -16.38 -10.65
CA SER A 220 -52.90 -17.67 -9.93
C SER A 220 -51.45 -18.24 -9.98
N LEU A 221 -50.46 -17.37 -9.78
CA LEU A 221 -49.03 -17.70 -9.74
C LEU A 221 -48.59 -17.76 -8.29
N PRO A 222 -47.62 -18.62 -7.96
CA PRO A 222 -47.00 -18.59 -6.66
C PRO A 222 -46.20 -17.28 -6.48
N VAL A 223 -46.05 -16.84 -5.25
CA VAL A 223 -45.17 -15.75 -4.90
C VAL A 223 -43.73 -16.21 -5.05
N LEU A 224 -42.92 -15.57 -5.91
CA LEU A 224 -41.57 -15.96 -6.26
C LEU A 224 -40.60 -14.79 -6.00
N ILE A 225 -40.48 -14.34 -4.75
CA ILE A 225 -39.68 -13.17 -4.39
C ILE A 225 -38.27 -13.57 -3.94
N ALA A 226 -38.09 -14.75 -3.35
CA ALA A 226 -36.82 -15.23 -2.82
C ALA A 226 -35.66 -15.17 -3.83
N PRO A 227 -35.81 -15.50 -5.14
CA PRO A 227 -34.74 -15.41 -6.13
C PRO A 227 -34.23 -13.97 -6.31
N PHE A 228 -35.10 -12.95 -6.24
CA PHE A 228 -34.67 -11.55 -6.33
C PHE A 228 -33.88 -11.12 -5.10
N TYR A 229 -34.28 -11.55 -3.91
CA TYR A 229 -33.53 -11.25 -2.69
C TYR A 229 -32.20 -12.00 -2.61
N LEU A 230 -32.11 -13.20 -3.18
CA LEU A 230 -30.81 -13.87 -3.40
C LEU A 230 -29.91 -13.03 -4.30
N GLY A 231 -30.43 -12.48 -5.40
CA GLY A 231 -29.69 -11.59 -6.27
C GLY A 231 -29.13 -10.37 -5.53
N LEU A 232 -29.95 -9.77 -4.65
CA LEU A 232 -29.53 -8.66 -3.79
C LEU A 232 -28.37 -9.09 -2.85
N VAL A 233 -28.49 -10.24 -2.20
CA VAL A 233 -27.44 -10.80 -1.33
C VAL A 233 -26.14 -11.04 -2.11
N VAL A 234 -26.23 -11.60 -3.32
CA VAL A 234 -25.07 -11.85 -4.19
C VAL A 234 -24.36 -10.54 -4.57
N VAL A 235 -25.11 -9.49 -4.90
CA VAL A 235 -24.54 -8.16 -5.20
C VAL A 235 -23.81 -7.60 -3.99
N MET A 236 -24.42 -7.62 -2.83
CA MET A 236 -23.80 -7.13 -1.59
C MET A 236 -22.54 -7.94 -1.25
N ALA A 237 -22.57 -9.27 -1.36
CA ALA A 237 -21.42 -10.15 -1.16
C ALA A 237 -20.28 -9.81 -2.11
N SER A 238 -20.58 -9.66 -3.41
CA SER A 238 -19.58 -9.35 -4.42
C SER A 238 -18.93 -7.97 -4.21
N ALA A 239 -19.68 -7.00 -3.68
CA ALA A 239 -19.18 -5.69 -3.34
C ALA A 239 -18.17 -5.76 -2.18
N LEU A 240 -18.54 -6.42 -1.09
CA LEU A 240 -17.68 -6.59 0.08
C LEU A 240 -16.43 -7.44 -0.24
N SER A 241 -16.57 -8.51 -1.02
CA SER A 241 -15.44 -9.34 -1.44
C SER A 241 -14.41 -8.56 -2.24
N ARG A 242 -14.86 -7.69 -3.16
CA ARG A 242 -13.94 -6.85 -3.94
C ARG A 242 -13.17 -5.88 -3.05
N ASP A 243 -13.79 -5.31 -2.03
CA ASP A 243 -13.12 -4.40 -1.11
C ASP A 243 -12.07 -5.13 -0.26
N VAL A 244 -12.36 -6.34 0.20
CA VAL A 244 -11.38 -7.18 0.92
C VAL A 244 -10.19 -7.53 0.02
N LEU A 245 -10.44 -7.95 -1.23
CA LEU A 245 -9.37 -8.28 -2.18
C LEU A 245 -8.49 -7.08 -2.52
N ARG A 246 -9.09 -5.90 -2.71
CA ARG A 246 -8.33 -4.65 -2.94
C ARG A 246 -7.50 -4.27 -1.73
N ALA A 247 -8.07 -4.34 -0.54
CA ALA A 247 -7.33 -4.03 0.69
C ALA A 247 -6.15 -4.99 0.88
N SER A 248 -6.32 -6.29 0.61
CA SER A 248 -5.22 -7.27 0.72
C SER A 248 -4.14 -7.03 -0.33
N ALA A 249 -4.49 -6.66 -1.57
CA ALA A 249 -3.54 -6.32 -2.63
C ALA A 249 -2.70 -5.09 -2.27
N LEU A 250 -3.32 -4.02 -1.75
CA LEU A 250 -2.62 -2.81 -1.30
C LEU A 250 -1.66 -3.10 -0.14
N VAL A 251 -2.07 -3.92 0.84
CA VAL A 251 -1.20 -4.32 1.95
C VAL A 251 -0.01 -5.13 1.44
N HIS A 252 -0.21 -6.01 0.46
CA HIS A 252 0.88 -6.78 -0.15
C HIS A 252 1.86 -5.86 -0.88
N GLU A 253 1.37 -4.94 -1.71
CA GLU A 253 2.19 -3.97 -2.44
C GLU A 253 3.01 -3.09 -1.47
N LEU A 254 2.40 -2.61 -0.39
CA LEU A 254 3.08 -1.83 0.64
C LEU A 254 4.22 -2.64 1.29
N LYS A 255 3.96 -3.89 1.66
CA LYS A 255 5.00 -4.77 2.26
C LYS A 255 6.17 -5.02 1.30
N VAL A 256 5.89 -5.25 0.01
CA VAL A 256 6.94 -5.43 -1.01
C VAL A 256 7.76 -4.15 -1.17
N SER A 257 7.10 -2.99 -1.20
CA SER A 257 7.79 -1.69 -1.28
C SER A 257 8.65 -1.41 -0.05
N GLU A 258 8.13 -1.66 1.17
CA GLU A 258 8.93 -1.54 2.41
C GLU A 258 10.14 -2.49 2.43
N ALA A 259 9.95 -3.74 2.02
CA ALA A 259 11.04 -4.71 1.95
C ALA A 259 12.12 -4.27 0.95
N GLY A 260 11.72 -3.77 -0.23
CA GLY A 260 12.63 -3.22 -1.23
C GLY A 260 13.41 -1.99 -0.72
N LEU A 261 12.74 -1.10 0.01
CA LEU A 261 13.39 0.06 0.62
C LEU A 261 14.43 -0.37 1.66
N ARG A 262 14.07 -1.27 2.57
CA ARG A 262 14.99 -1.80 3.60
C ARG A 262 16.19 -2.50 3.00
N GLU A 263 15.98 -3.29 1.92
CA GLU A 263 17.07 -3.94 1.20
C GLU A 263 18.01 -2.91 0.55
N SER A 264 17.44 -1.87 -0.06
CA SER A 264 18.22 -0.78 -0.67
C SER A 264 19.03 -0.01 0.38
N GLU A 265 18.43 0.33 1.53
CA GLU A 265 19.10 0.98 2.66
C GLU A 265 20.23 0.10 3.22
N ALA A 266 19.98 -1.18 3.42
CA ALA A 266 21.01 -2.12 3.90
C ALA A 266 22.16 -2.26 2.91
N ARG A 267 21.85 -2.35 1.61
CA ARG A 267 22.88 -2.42 0.54
C ARG A 267 23.71 -1.14 0.49
N MET A 268 23.07 0.03 0.63
CA MET A 268 23.78 1.30 0.69
C MET A 268 24.66 1.40 1.94
N GLY A 269 24.18 0.98 3.10
CA GLY A 269 24.94 0.91 4.34
C GLY A 269 26.21 0.05 4.18
N LEU A 270 26.07 -1.17 3.64
CA LEU A 270 27.21 -2.06 3.36
C LEU A 270 28.20 -1.43 2.38
N ALA A 271 27.76 -0.72 1.36
CA ALA A 271 28.64 -0.05 0.41
C ALA A 271 29.42 1.11 1.06
N VAL A 272 28.78 1.89 1.92
CA VAL A 272 29.39 2.98 2.67
C VAL A 272 30.46 2.42 3.65
N ASP A 273 30.12 1.35 4.38
CA ASP A 273 31.02 0.71 5.34
C ASP A 273 32.21 0.07 4.62
N ALA A 274 31.97 -0.66 3.52
CA ALA A 274 33.05 -1.29 2.74
C ALA A 274 33.99 -0.27 2.09
N ALA A 275 33.47 0.91 1.74
CA ALA A 275 34.28 2.00 1.18
C ALA A 275 34.98 2.85 2.27
N ASP A 276 34.76 2.54 3.55
CA ASP A 276 35.30 3.25 4.71
C ASP A 276 34.99 4.76 4.68
N LEU A 277 33.72 5.10 4.27
CA LEU A 277 33.29 6.46 4.04
C LEU A 277 32.62 7.08 5.26
N GLY A 278 33.10 8.22 5.69
CA GLY A 278 32.40 9.10 6.62
C GLY A 278 31.38 9.96 5.88
N ILE A 279 30.08 9.67 6.05
CA ILE A 279 29.00 10.47 5.45
C ILE A 279 28.56 11.55 6.42
N TRP A 280 28.31 12.75 5.90
CA TRP A 280 27.83 13.90 6.70
C TRP A 280 26.82 14.76 5.92
N ILE A 281 25.93 15.37 6.67
CA ILE A 281 24.91 16.32 6.17
C ILE A 281 24.91 17.53 7.09
N ARG A 282 24.99 18.73 6.54
CA ARG A 282 24.84 19.98 7.27
C ARG A 282 23.57 20.69 6.82
N ASP A 283 22.65 20.90 7.73
CA ASP A 283 21.51 21.77 7.55
C ASP A 283 21.95 23.21 7.84
N LEU A 284 21.91 24.07 6.82
CA LEU A 284 22.38 25.45 6.94
C LEU A 284 21.39 26.36 7.66
N ALA A 285 20.08 26.04 7.56
CA ALA A 285 19.04 26.81 8.22
C ALA A 285 19.01 26.58 9.73
N ARG A 286 19.24 25.33 10.17
CA ARG A 286 19.26 24.92 11.58
C ARG A 286 20.67 24.95 12.18
N ASN A 287 21.70 25.07 11.34
CA ASN A 287 23.12 24.94 11.70
C ASN A 287 23.42 23.60 12.42
N GLU A 288 22.75 22.53 12.02
CA GLU A 288 22.91 21.18 12.57
C GLU A 288 23.73 20.31 11.60
N ILE A 289 24.61 19.49 12.17
CA ILE A 289 25.41 18.53 11.40
C ILE A 289 25.09 17.12 11.87
N TRP A 290 24.59 16.31 10.94
CA TRP A 290 24.48 14.88 11.12
C TRP A 290 25.64 14.18 10.43
N ALA A 291 26.19 13.15 11.09
CA ALA A 291 27.24 12.33 10.50
C ALA A 291 27.13 10.88 10.97
N ASN A 292 27.53 9.94 10.09
CA ASN A 292 27.58 8.53 10.44
C ASN A 292 28.72 8.23 11.42
N HIS A 293 28.74 6.98 11.96
CA HIS A 293 29.75 6.55 12.92
C HIS A 293 31.17 6.73 12.39
N LYS A 294 31.43 6.38 11.11
CA LYS A 294 32.76 6.48 10.50
C LYS A 294 33.27 7.91 10.43
N TRP A 295 32.40 8.86 10.06
CA TRP A 295 32.79 10.27 10.05
C TRP A 295 33.18 10.75 11.45
N ARG A 296 32.40 10.37 12.47
CA ARG A 296 32.70 10.71 13.86
C ARG A 296 34.03 10.17 14.31
N GLU A 297 34.34 8.93 13.97
CA GLU A 297 35.62 8.27 14.22
C GLU A 297 36.78 9.01 13.52
N LEU A 298 36.61 9.36 12.24
CA LEU A 298 37.62 10.08 11.47
C LEU A 298 37.98 11.42 12.09
N PHE A 299 36.97 12.15 12.58
CA PHE A 299 37.13 13.49 13.15
C PHE A 299 37.33 13.48 14.67
N GLY A 300 37.29 12.34 15.33
CA GLY A 300 37.47 12.19 16.78
C GLY A 300 36.32 12.72 17.61
N PHE A 301 35.07 12.60 17.12
CA PHE A 301 33.84 12.91 17.87
C PHE A 301 33.30 11.68 18.55
N SER A 302 32.80 11.83 19.79
CA SER A 302 32.06 10.76 20.48
C SER A 302 30.72 10.49 19.78
N PRO A 303 30.13 9.27 19.94
CA PRO A 303 28.87 8.91 19.28
C PRO A 303 27.70 9.86 19.57
N SER A 304 27.63 10.42 20.78
CA SER A 304 26.55 11.31 21.25
C SER A 304 26.93 12.79 21.30
N GLU A 305 28.18 13.15 20.96
CA GLU A 305 28.65 14.52 20.99
C GLU A 305 27.96 15.35 19.89
N PRO A 306 27.41 16.54 20.18
CA PRO A 306 26.90 17.42 19.15
C PRO A 306 28.04 17.90 18.25
N ILE A 307 27.81 17.94 16.94
CA ILE A 307 28.81 18.36 15.96
C ILE A 307 28.54 19.81 15.61
N GLU A 308 29.38 20.70 16.09
CA GLU A 308 29.37 22.12 15.71
C GLU A 308 30.44 22.38 14.64
N PHE A 309 30.16 23.28 13.70
CA PHE A 309 31.08 23.58 12.60
C PHE A 309 32.41 24.15 13.13
N ASP A 310 32.34 24.99 14.15
CA ASP A 310 33.54 25.59 14.76
C ASP A 310 34.43 24.53 15.46
N ALA A 311 33.84 23.49 16.03
CA ALA A 311 34.58 22.39 16.59
C ALA A 311 35.33 21.57 15.52
N ILE A 312 34.79 21.51 14.29
CA ILE A 312 35.50 20.93 13.15
C ILE A 312 36.70 21.78 12.74
N LEU A 313 36.50 23.10 12.64
CA LEU A 313 37.56 24.04 12.27
C LEU A 313 38.71 24.04 13.26
N GLN A 314 38.45 23.90 14.56
CA GLN A 314 39.48 23.80 15.61
C GLN A 314 40.36 22.55 15.45
N ARG A 315 39.80 21.43 14.96
CA ARG A 315 40.55 20.20 14.70
C ARG A 315 41.36 20.18 13.42
N LEU A 316 41.20 21.20 12.54
CA LEU A 316 42.00 21.35 11.33
C LEU A 316 43.40 21.91 11.66
N HIS A 317 44.38 21.44 10.85
CA HIS A 317 45.70 22.05 10.87
C HIS A 317 45.61 23.57 10.57
N PRO A 318 46.33 24.43 11.29
CA PRO A 318 46.22 25.87 11.09
C PRO A 318 46.37 26.35 9.64
N ASP A 319 47.32 25.79 8.89
CA ASP A 319 47.59 26.14 7.50
C ASP A 319 46.43 25.79 6.55
N ASP A 320 45.61 24.80 6.90
CA ASP A 320 44.56 24.30 6.01
C ASP A 320 43.18 24.96 6.27
N ARG A 321 43.05 25.77 7.35
CA ARG A 321 41.79 26.42 7.72
C ARG A 321 41.29 27.42 6.71
N GLU A 322 42.19 28.24 6.17
CA GLU A 322 41.85 29.26 5.17
C GLU A 322 41.38 28.61 3.85
N SER A 323 42.11 27.58 3.38
CA SER A 323 41.78 26.90 2.12
C SER A 323 40.43 26.18 2.19
N LEU A 324 40.11 25.55 3.32
CA LEU A 324 38.80 24.93 3.53
C LEU A 324 37.68 26.01 3.60
N GLY A 325 37.91 27.11 4.28
CA GLY A 325 36.97 28.22 4.34
C GLY A 325 36.63 28.81 2.97
N GLN A 326 37.65 28.99 2.13
CA GLN A 326 37.48 29.45 0.73
C GLN A 326 36.70 28.43 -0.11
N ALA A 327 37.06 27.13 -0.06
CA ALA A 327 36.35 26.08 -0.78
C ALA A 327 34.86 25.98 -0.36
N HIS A 328 34.58 26.15 0.92
CA HIS A 328 33.23 26.20 1.46
C HIS A 328 32.45 27.41 0.94
N ALA A 329 33.04 28.59 0.95
CA ALA A 329 32.43 29.82 0.43
C ALA A 329 32.10 29.72 -1.07
N ILE A 330 33.02 29.14 -1.87
CA ILE A 330 32.83 28.90 -3.31
C ILE A 330 31.66 27.94 -3.55
N GLY A 331 31.57 26.85 -2.78
CA GLY A 331 30.46 25.89 -2.85
C GLY A 331 29.11 26.52 -2.53
N LEU A 332 29.05 27.36 -1.47
CA LEU A 332 27.82 28.07 -1.06
C LEU A 332 27.40 29.13 -2.11
N ALA A 333 28.31 29.70 -2.83
CA ALA A 333 28.03 30.64 -3.93
C ALA A 333 27.52 29.91 -5.21
N GLY A 334 27.42 28.59 -5.21
CA GLY A 334 26.93 27.80 -6.36
C GLY A 334 27.94 27.63 -7.49
N ALA A 335 29.19 28.12 -7.33
CA ALA A 335 30.23 27.91 -8.31
C ALA A 335 30.59 26.41 -8.45
N GLY A 336 30.92 25.97 -9.67
CA GLY A 336 31.20 24.56 -9.93
C GLY A 336 30.01 23.60 -9.73
N GLY A 337 28.77 24.11 -9.83
CA GLY A 337 27.56 23.31 -9.58
C GLY A 337 27.34 22.94 -8.11
N GLY A 338 27.90 23.74 -7.19
CA GLY A 338 27.78 23.54 -5.74
C GLY A 338 28.61 22.38 -5.20
N THR A 339 29.53 21.81 -5.98
CA THR A 339 30.39 20.70 -5.55
C THR A 339 31.75 21.23 -5.14
N SER A 340 32.25 20.81 -3.97
CA SER A 340 33.60 21.11 -3.50
C SER A 340 34.33 19.80 -3.14
N GLN A 341 35.60 19.75 -3.49
CA GLN A 341 36.50 18.67 -3.08
C GLN A 341 37.74 19.26 -2.48
N THR A 342 38.11 18.81 -1.29
CA THR A 342 39.26 19.35 -0.54
C THR A 342 39.99 18.23 0.17
N GLU A 343 41.33 18.39 0.31
CA GLU A 343 42.16 17.55 1.15
C GLU A 343 42.81 18.42 2.21
N TYR A 344 42.71 18.01 3.45
CA TYR A 344 43.19 18.77 4.60
C TYR A 344 43.66 17.84 5.72
N ARG A 345 44.48 18.42 6.60
CA ARG A 345 45.00 17.72 7.78
C ARG A 345 44.12 17.94 9.00
N LEU A 346 43.79 16.86 9.70
CA LEU A 346 43.20 16.91 11.03
C LEU A 346 44.30 16.68 12.09
N MET A 347 44.23 17.46 13.14
CA MET A 347 45.03 17.29 14.35
C MET A 347 44.17 16.64 15.41
N LEU A 348 44.41 15.36 15.70
CA LEU A 348 43.69 14.62 16.72
C LEU A 348 44.31 14.83 18.11
N ALA A 349 43.56 14.48 19.15
CA ALA A 349 43.98 14.68 20.55
C ALA A 349 45.27 13.91 20.92
N ASP A 350 45.61 12.85 20.20
CA ASP A 350 46.83 12.06 20.33
C ASP A 350 48.06 12.66 19.60
N SER A 351 47.90 13.90 19.10
CA SER A 351 48.92 14.59 18.26
C SER A 351 49.21 13.94 16.91
N ALA A 352 48.42 12.92 16.50
CA ALA A 352 48.54 12.33 15.20
C ALA A 352 47.93 13.21 14.12
N THR A 353 48.63 13.43 13.03
CA THR A 353 48.12 14.12 11.86
C THR A 353 47.50 13.14 10.90
N ARG A 354 46.21 13.35 10.60
CA ARG A 354 45.43 12.53 9.67
C ARG A 354 45.07 13.34 8.42
N TRP A 355 45.32 12.81 7.24
CA TRP A 355 44.87 13.45 5.99
C TRP A 355 43.45 12.99 5.63
N ILE A 356 42.56 13.93 5.45
CA ILE A 356 41.17 13.68 5.04
C ILE A 356 40.95 14.23 3.63
N SER A 357 40.38 13.43 2.76
CA SER A 357 39.77 13.87 1.51
C SER A 357 38.28 13.99 1.72
N SER A 358 37.74 15.19 1.58
CA SER A 358 36.32 15.47 1.75
C SER A 358 35.72 16.03 0.47
N GLN A 359 34.57 15.47 0.08
CA GLN A 359 33.77 15.96 -1.04
C GLN A 359 32.38 16.34 -0.53
N GLY A 360 31.92 17.56 -0.84
CA GLY A 360 30.61 18.06 -0.46
C GLY A 360 29.85 18.62 -1.65
N ARG A 361 28.51 18.51 -1.60
CA ARG A 361 27.60 19.12 -2.57
C ARG A 361 26.57 19.94 -1.85
N VAL A 362 26.40 21.18 -2.27
CA VAL A 362 25.37 22.10 -1.78
C VAL A 362 24.08 21.88 -2.55
N GLU A 363 22.97 21.73 -1.83
CA GLU A 363 21.63 21.74 -2.38
C GLU A 363 21.00 23.12 -2.13
N PHE A 364 20.38 23.67 -3.16
CA PHE A 364 19.75 24.97 -3.11
C PHE A 364 18.23 24.83 -3.12
N ASP A 365 17.54 25.76 -2.48
CA ASP A 365 16.09 25.86 -2.56
C ASP A 365 15.61 26.42 -3.92
N ALA A 366 14.29 26.53 -4.10
CA ALA A 366 13.69 27.04 -5.33
C ALA A 366 14.03 28.53 -5.60
N MET A 367 14.53 29.26 -4.60
CA MET A 367 14.95 30.66 -4.70
C MET A 367 16.47 30.78 -4.90
N GLY A 368 17.19 29.66 -5.01
CA GLY A 368 18.66 29.67 -5.18
C GLY A 368 19.43 29.92 -3.89
N GLN A 369 18.79 29.80 -2.71
CA GLN A 369 19.48 29.91 -1.43
C GLN A 369 20.02 28.53 -1.02
N PRO A 370 21.24 28.44 -0.45
CA PRO A 370 21.82 27.19 -0.01
C PRO A 370 21.03 26.63 1.20
N LEU A 371 20.53 25.40 1.05
CA LEU A 371 19.68 24.74 2.05
C LEU A 371 20.44 23.68 2.85
N LEU A 372 21.07 22.76 2.16
CA LEU A 372 21.78 21.61 2.74
C LEU A 372 23.14 21.44 2.07
N ILE A 373 24.11 20.90 2.83
CA ILE A 373 25.35 20.35 2.26
C ILE A 373 25.41 18.88 2.61
N ARG A 374 25.59 18.04 1.62
CA ARG A 374 25.84 16.60 1.81
C ARG A 374 27.22 16.25 1.33
N GLY A 375 27.91 15.41 2.07
CA GLY A 375 29.26 15.05 1.70
C GLY A 375 29.71 13.71 2.23
N ALA A 376 30.89 13.31 1.71
CA ALA A 376 31.62 12.15 2.16
C ALA A 376 33.06 12.54 2.48
N ALA A 377 33.61 11.93 3.50
CA ALA A 377 35.01 12.12 3.91
C ALA A 377 35.69 10.75 4.01
N ARG A 378 36.97 10.69 3.65
CA ARG A 378 37.79 9.47 3.68
C ARG A 378 39.18 9.79 4.20
N ASP A 379 39.74 8.85 4.99
CA ASP A 379 41.13 8.89 5.37
C ASP A 379 42.03 8.57 4.15
N VAL A 380 42.95 9.45 3.83
CA VAL A 380 43.91 9.29 2.74
C VAL A 380 45.37 9.40 3.24
N THR A 381 45.56 9.22 4.56
CA THR A 381 46.86 9.34 5.20
C THR A 381 47.90 8.41 4.57
N THR A 382 47.57 7.13 4.44
CA THR A 382 48.46 6.10 3.83
C THR A 382 48.82 6.49 2.39
N ARG A 383 47.85 6.95 1.60
CA ARG A 383 48.11 7.41 0.21
C ARG A 383 49.05 8.61 0.20
N LYS A 384 48.85 9.60 1.05
CA LYS A 384 49.69 10.81 1.14
C LYS A 384 51.12 10.46 1.58
N GLN A 385 51.28 9.54 2.53
CA GLN A 385 52.59 9.05 2.96
C GLN A 385 53.33 8.35 1.82
N ALA A 386 52.69 7.47 1.09
CA ALA A 386 53.29 6.80 -0.07
C ALA A 386 53.66 7.76 -1.21
N GLU A 387 52.83 8.81 -1.45
CA GLU A 387 53.11 9.88 -2.41
C GLU A 387 54.37 10.66 -1.99
N GLN A 388 54.49 11.02 -0.72
CA GLN A 388 55.64 11.76 -0.17
C GLN A 388 56.91 10.89 -0.24
N GLU A 389 56.86 9.63 0.16
CA GLU A 389 58.00 8.69 0.07
C GLU A 389 58.46 8.54 -1.39
N THR A 390 57.53 8.35 -2.31
CA THR A 390 57.83 8.26 -3.75
C THR A 390 58.53 9.53 -4.25
N GLN A 391 58.07 10.71 -3.77
CA GLN A 391 58.65 11.98 -4.16
C GLN A 391 60.07 12.15 -3.60
N LEU A 392 60.32 11.77 -2.35
CA LEU A 392 61.64 11.78 -1.75
C LEU A 392 62.62 10.84 -2.50
N LEU A 393 62.21 9.63 -2.78
CA LEU A 393 63.01 8.67 -3.56
C LEU A 393 63.35 9.21 -4.97
N ARG A 394 62.42 9.87 -5.65
CA ARG A 394 62.69 10.52 -6.95
C ARG A 394 63.70 11.64 -6.83
N GLN A 395 63.67 12.44 -5.76
CA GLN A 395 64.66 13.48 -5.52
C GLN A 395 66.06 12.89 -5.24
N GLU A 396 66.11 11.84 -4.45
CA GLU A 396 67.36 11.10 -4.16
C GLU A 396 67.98 10.51 -5.44
N ILE A 397 67.19 9.84 -6.27
CA ILE A 397 67.65 9.30 -7.55
C ILE A 397 68.13 10.41 -8.47
N ALA A 398 67.41 11.51 -8.57
CA ALA A 398 67.81 12.64 -9.38
C ALA A 398 69.09 13.29 -8.84
N HIS A 399 69.27 13.35 -7.51
CA HIS A 399 70.53 13.82 -6.90
C HIS A 399 71.68 12.89 -7.19
N ALA A 400 71.52 11.59 -6.96
CA ALA A 400 72.55 10.56 -7.25
C ALA A 400 72.95 10.55 -8.74
N GLY A 401 71.98 10.71 -9.64
CA GLY A 401 72.24 10.84 -11.08
C GLY A 401 73.10 12.09 -11.43
N ARG A 402 72.81 13.23 -10.81
CA ARG A 402 73.64 14.45 -11.00
C ARG A 402 75.07 14.25 -10.49
N VAL A 403 75.23 13.63 -9.30
CA VAL A 403 76.56 13.35 -8.72
C VAL A 403 77.34 12.37 -9.61
N SER A 404 76.71 11.33 -10.10
CA SER A 404 77.31 10.37 -11.02
C SER A 404 77.78 11.00 -12.34
N MET A 405 76.92 11.85 -12.92
CA MET A 405 77.27 12.57 -14.16
C MET A 405 78.42 13.53 -13.95
N LEU A 406 78.45 14.28 -12.83
CA LEU A 406 79.56 15.13 -12.48
C LEU A 406 80.86 14.32 -12.31
N GLY A 407 80.80 13.13 -11.68
CA GLY A 407 81.97 12.24 -11.55
C GLY A 407 82.50 11.75 -12.90
N GLN A 408 81.63 11.36 -13.81
CA GLN A 408 81.98 10.96 -15.17
C GLN A 408 82.66 12.14 -15.96
N LEU A 409 82.02 13.35 -15.88
CA LEU A 409 82.62 14.52 -16.52
C LEU A 409 83.95 14.91 -15.95
N ALA A 410 84.09 14.89 -14.61
CA ALA A 410 85.42 15.14 -13.96
C ALA A 410 86.48 14.12 -14.37
N SER A 411 86.14 12.81 -14.43
CA SER A 411 87.03 11.77 -14.89
C SER A 411 87.45 11.92 -16.37
N GLY A 412 86.47 12.26 -17.23
CA GLY A 412 86.70 12.59 -18.64
C GLY A 412 87.65 13.78 -18.83
N LEU A 413 87.32 14.89 -18.11
CA LEU A 413 88.16 16.09 -18.11
C LEU A 413 89.60 15.77 -17.60
N ALA A 414 89.70 15.06 -16.50
CA ALA A 414 91.03 14.64 -15.98
C ALA A 414 91.83 13.82 -17.00
N HIS A 415 91.16 12.93 -17.73
CA HIS A 415 91.76 12.13 -18.78
C HIS A 415 92.22 13.00 -19.98
N GLU A 416 91.38 13.93 -20.45
CA GLU A 416 91.67 14.83 -21.53
C GLU A 416 92.79 15.83 -21.17
N ILE A 417 92.88 16.28 -19.91
CA ILE A 417 93.95 17.15 -19.43
C ILE A 417 95.25 16.36 -19.27
N ASN A 418 95.24 15.14 -18.76
CA ASN A 418 96.40 14.33 -18.55
C ASN A 418 97.09 13.90 -19.89
N GLN A 419 96.32 13.73 -20.97
CA GLN A 419 96.89 13.33 -22.28
C GLN A 419 97.87 14.38 -22.84
N PRO A 420 97.55 15.69 -22.97
CA PRO A 420 98.49 16.66 -23.45
C PRO A 420 99.63 16.88 -22.46
N LEU A 421 99.33 16.83 -21.13
CA LEU A 421 100.41 16.92 -20.10
C LEU A 421 101.45 15.82 -20.22
N ALA A 422 100.98 14.54 -20.39
CA ALA A 422 101.85 13.41 -20.61
C ALA A 422 102.63 13.54 -21.94
N SER A 423 102.05 14.15 -22.97
CA SER A 423 102.69 14.43 -24.22
C SER A 423 103.78 15.53 -24.07
N ILE A 424 103.43 16.59 -23.31
CA ILE A 424 104.44 17.66 -23.01
C ILE A 424 105.60 17.12 -22.19
N LEU A 425 105.28 16.29 -21.16
CA LEU A 425 106.32 15.67 -20.32
C LEU A 425 107.26 14.80 -21.15
N ARG A 426 106.70 13.90 -22.00
CA ARG A 426 107.51 13.05 -22.89
C ARG A 426 108.39 13.86 -23.85
N ASN A 427 107.85 14.97 -24.40
CA ASN A 427 108.61 15.81 -25.28
C ASN A 427 109.75 16.61 -24.52
N ALA A 428 109.45 17.00 -23.27
CA ALA A 428 110.49 17.58 -22.41
C ALA A 428 111.57 16.60 -22.02
N GLU A 429 111.26 15.38 -21.65
CA GLU A 429 112.13 14.28 -21.38
C GLU A 429 112.99 13.89 -22.62
N ALA A 430 112.35 13.84 -23.79
CA ALA A 430 113.04 13.67 -25.05
C ALA A 430 114.08 14.79 -25.37
N ALA A 431 113.63 16.04 -25.15
CA ALA A 431 114.50 17.19 -25.32
C ALA A 431 115.71 17.14 -24.34
N GLU A 432 115.46 16.81 -23.10
CA GLU A 432 116.55 16.67 -22.10
C GLU A 432 117.55 15.55 -22.50
N LEU A 433 117.05 14.39 -22.99
CA LEU A 433 117.91 13.32 -23.51
C LEU A 433 118.73 13.80 -24.73
N PHE A 434 118.14 14.61 -25.62
CA PHE A 434 118.90 15.21 -26.74
C PHE A 434 119.99 16.13 -26.30
N LEU A 435 119.76 16.95 -25.21
CA LEU A 435 120.78 17.85 -24.68
C LEU A 435 121.92 17.16 -23.92
N GLN A 436 121.69 15.94 -23.42
CA GLN A 436 122.68 15.11 -22.69
C GLN A 436 123.64 14.29 -23.61
N HIS A 437 123.29 14.15 -24.89
CA HIS A 437 124.17 13.44 -25.84
C HIS A 437 125.06 14.50 -26.61
N PRO A 438 126.29 14.39 -26.51
CA PRO A 438 127.20 15.23 -27.33
C PRO A 438 127.01 14.91 -28.81
N SER A 439 126.88 15.92 -29.63
CA SER A 439 126.74 15.80 -31.08
C SER A 439 127.77 14.92 -31.65
N PRO A 440 127.36 13.88 -32.47
CA PRO A 440 128.39 13.32 -33.34
C PRO A 440 128.79 14.31 -34.43
N ASP A 441 129.97 14.46 -34.66
CA ASP A 441 130.60 15.34 -35.70
C ASP A 441 129.80 15.29 -37.00
#